data_5cf192785af3b91dbb8e8fdee0bdc2aa
#
_entry.id   5cf192785af3b91dbb8e8fdee0bdc2aa
#
_cell.length_a   1.000
_cell.length_b   1.000
_cell.length_c   1.000
_cell.angle_alpha   90.00
_cell.angle_beta   90.00
_cell.angle_gamma   90.00
#
_symmetry.space_group_name_H-M   'P 1'
#
loop_
_entity.id
_entity.type
_entity.pdbx_description
1 polymer ?
#
loop_
_entity_poly.entity_id
_entity_poly.type
_entity_poly.pdbx_seq_one_letter_code
_entity_poly.pdbx_strand_id
1 'polypeptide(L)'
;MLPDVEKVAAPDYAFAGGYPSADTSQRARDDADFHRAIVAYRFWYPTVSTEGIFNGVRAVGIEDGKAISIASAGPKQVAFTANSDTPYGSGVLDLSNGPMVIELPPGPLIGLVNDHHQSWVLDMGLPGPDAGKGGKHLVLPPGYKGKTPAGYYTGQSQSMKALVAIRALPPGGNVAGAMDALRTIKIYPLSSAANPQLVQYVDTTNKEMDATLLRWEDNIQFWQVLHRVISAEPLVPQFLSMHGLLSELGIEKGKP
;
A
#
# COMPACT_ATOMS: atom_id res chain seq x y z
N MET A 1 0.48 -15.43 34.18
CA MET A 1 1.20 -14.41 34.97
C MET A 1 1.88 -13.50 33.97
N LEU A 2 1.43 -12.26 33.86
CA LEU A 2 2.13 -11.28 33.03
C LEU A 2 3.44 -10.93 33.77
N PRO A 3 4.56 -10.76 33.06
CA PRO A 3 5.79 -10.34 33.70
C PRO A 3 5.58 -8.98 34.38
N ASP A 4 6.19 -8.78 35.53
CA ASP A 4 6.17 -7.50 36.23
C ASP A 4 6.64 -6.41 35.26
N VAL A 5 5.73 -5.51 34.94
CA VAL A 5 6.08 -4.30 34.18
C VAL A 5 6.90 -3.46 35.16
N GLU A 6 8.22 -3.41 34.93
CA GLU A 6 9.08 -2.48 35.63
C GLU A 6 8.46 -1.08 35.53
N LYS A 7 8.11 -0.50 36.68
CA LYS A 7 7.58 0.87 36.71
C LYS A 7 8.68 1.78 36.18
N VAL A 8 8.52 2.22 34.94
CA VAL A 8 9.37 3.28 34.41
C VAL A 8 9.19 4.50 35.32
N ALA A 9 10.24 4.85 36.05
CA ALA A 9 10.20 6.03 36.89
C ALA A 9 9.93 7.27 36.03
N ALA A 10 9.04 8.16 36.50
CA ALA A 10 8.84 9.43 35.82
C ALA A 10 10.17 10.17 35.71
N PRO A 11 10.46 10.83 34.58
CA PRO A 11 11.70 11.55 34.39
C PRO A 11 11.87 12.59 35.51
N ASP A 12 13.04 12.56 36.18
CA ASP A 12 13.37 13.51 37.25
C ASP A 12 13.80 14.83 36.59
N TYR A 13 12.87 15.79 36.52
CA TYR A 13 13.13 17.11 35.95
C TYR A 13 13.57 18.09 37.04
N ALA A 14 14.80 18.59 36.92
CA ALA A 14 15.38 19.55 37.83
C ALA A 14 15.04 20.99 37.44
N PHE A 15 14.57 21.77 38.40
CA PHE A 15 14.25 23.19 38.25
C PHE A 15 15.04 24.04 39.23
N ALA A 16 15.48 25.24 38.81
CA ALA A 16 16.11 26.23 39.66
C ALA A 16 15.46 27.61 39.41
N GLY A 17 14.98 28.25 40.47
CA GLY A 17 14.31 29.56 40.38
C GLY A 17 13.06 29.55 39.50
N GLY A 18 12.35 28.42 39.35
CA GLY A 18 11.17 28.25 38.51
C GLY A 18 11.49 27.92 37.04
N TYR A 19 12.74 27.80 36.66
CA TYR A 19 13.18 27.47 35.30
C TYR A 19 13.79 26.07 35.24
N PRO A 20 13.59 25.30 34.16
CA PRO A 20 14.22 24.01 33.97
C PRO A 20 15.74 24.18 33.79
N SER A 21 16.53 23.23 34.29
CA SER A 21 17.95 23.17 33.96
C SER A 21 18.13 22.91 32.45
N ALA A 22 19.32 23.19 31.90
CA ALA A 22 19.62 22.91 30.50
C ALA A 22 19.43 21.44 30.14
N ASP A 23 19.86 20.53 31.04
CA ASP A 23 19.68 19.09 30.89
C ASP A 23 18.20 18.68 30.93
N THR A 24 17.42 19.24 31.86
CA THR A 24 15.97 19.03 31.91
C THR A 24 15.28 19.52 30.60
N SER A 25 15.70 20.68 30.10
CA SER A 25 15.17 21.23 28.86
C SER A 25 15.46 20.35 27.64
N GLN A 26 16.66 19.74 27.61
CA GLN A 26 17.01 18.81 26.54
C GLN A 26 16.22 17.51 26.65
N ARG A 27 16.19 16.89 27.84
CA ARG A 27 15.43 15.66 28.07
C ARG A 27 13.95 15.83 27.76
N ALA A 28 13.34 16.94 28.14
CA ALA A 28 11.94 17.21 27.84
C ALA A 28 11.66 17.32 26.34
N ARG A 29 12.62 17.84 25.54
CA ARG A 29 12.52 17.82 24.08
C ARG A 29 12.65 16.41 23.52
N ASP A 30 13.64 15.66 23.98
CA ASP A 30 13.89 14.28 23.53
C ASP A 30 12.68 13.38 23.84
N ASP A 31 12.08 13.52 25.04
CA ASP A 31 10.86 12.81 25.42
C ASP A 31 9.67 13.19 24.52
N ALA A 32 9.52 14.49 24.21
CA ALA A 32 8.47 14.96 23.31
C ALA A 32 8.66 14.40 21.90
N ASP A 33 9.88 14.38 21.37
CA ASP A 33 10.19 13.83 20.05
C ASP A 33 9.99 12.32 20.00
N PHE A 34 10.34 11.61 21.06
CA PHE A 34 10.05 10.18 21.19
C PHE A 34 8.55 9.88 21.12
N HIS A 35 7.72 10.64 21.85
CA HIS A 35 6.27 10.48 21.80
C HIS A 35 5.70 10.83 20.42
N ARG A 36 6.18 11.88 19.76
CA ARG A 36 5.83 12.21 18.38
C ARG A 36 6.18 11.09 17.42
N ALA A 37 7.38 10.52 17.59
CA ALA A 37 7.83 9.40 16.77
C ALA A 37 6.94 8.17 16.92
N ILE A 38 6.51 7.81 18.15
CA ILE A 38 5.57 6.71 18.38
C ILE A 38 4.25 6.94 17.62
N VAL A 39 3.68 8.14 17.72
CA VAL A 39 2.42 8.48 17.03
C VAL A 39 2.61 8.44 15.51
N ALA A 40 3.68 9.05 15.00
CA ALA A 40 4.01 9.05 13.58
C ALA A 40 4.24 7.64 13.04
N TYR A 41 5.03 6.82 13.75
CA TYR A 41 5.29 5.43 13.40
C TYR A 41 3.99 4.64 13.23
N ARG A 42 3.10 4.70 14.22
CA ARG A 42 1.83 3.97 14.19
C ARG A 42 0.91 4.44 13.06
N PHE A 43 0.86 5.74 12.80
CA PHE A 43 0.02 6.29 11.75
C PHE A 43 0.54 5.93 10.35
N TRP A 44 1.86 6.06 10.13
CA TRP A 44 2.46 5.85 8.81
C TRP A 44 2.85 4.39 8.54
N TYR A 45 2.67 3.49 9.50
CA TYR A 45 3.00 2.08 9.35
C TYR A 45 2.31 1.44 8.14
N PRO A 46 1.01 1.66 7.86
CA PRO A 46 0.37 1.13 6.66
C PRO A 46 1.02 1.62 5.37
N THR A 47 1.42 2.89 5.30
CA THR A 47 2.10 3.47 4.14
C THR A 47 3.44 2.80 3.86
N VAL A 48 4.27 2.65 4.90
CA VAL A 48 5.58 2.00 4.78
C VAL A 48 5.43 0.51 4.46
N SER A 49 4.42 -0.15 5.05
CA SER A 49 4.09 -1.55 4.75
C SER A 49 3.69 -1.76 3.29
N THR A 50 2.90 -0.84 2.74
CA THR A 50 2.51 -0.90 1.31
C THR A 50 3.74 -0.78 0.41
N GLU A 51 4.69 0.10 0.73
CA GLU A 51 5.95 0.16 -0.02
C GLU A 51 6.76 -1.14 0.12
N GLY A 52 6.70 -1.80 1.28
CA GLY A 52 7.26 -3.14 1.46
C GLY A 52 6.65 -4.16 0.49
N ILE A 53 5.32 -4.18 0.34
CA ILE A 53 4.61 -5.01 -0.65
C ILE A 53 5.09 -4.67 -2.08
N PHE A 54 5.14 -3.38 -2.42
CA PHE A 54 5.58 -2.93 -3.74
C PHE A 54 7.02 -3.37 -4.03
N ASN A 55 7.91 -3.26 -3.06
CA ASN A 55 9.30 -3.70 -3.22
C ASN A 55 9.42 -5.21 -3.39
N GLY A 56 8.60 -6.00 -2.68
CA GLY A 56 8.55 -7.45 -2.86
C GLY A 56 8.12 -7.87 -4.26
N VAL A 57 7.12 -7.22 -4.84
CA VAL A 57 6.68 -7.48 -6.22
C VAL A 57 7.74 -7.00 -7.24
N ARG A 58 8.33 -5.82 -7.03
CA ARG A 58 9.40 -5.31 -7.90
C ARG A 58 10.63 -6.21 -7.90
N ALA A 59 10.98 -6.79 -6.74
CA ALA A 59 12.13 -7.70 -6.61
C ALA A 59 12.01 -8.97 -7.47
N VAL A 60 10.81 -9.42 -7.81
CA VAL A 60 10.58 -10.54 -8.72
C VAL A 60 10.40 -10.13 -10.19
N GLY A 61 10.66 -8.84 -10.51
CA GLY A 61 10.65 -8.31 -11.87
C GLY A 61 9.31 -7.76 -12.34
N ILE A 62 8.42 -7.38 -11.42
CA ILE A 62 7.14 -6.73 -11.74
C ILE A 62 7.35 -5.22 -11.78
N GLU A 63 7.19 -4.63 -12.94
CA GLU A 63 7.28 -3.17 -13.11
C GLU A 63 5.93 -2.50 -12.83
N ASP A 64 5.96 -1.36 -12.11
CA ASP A 64 4.80 -0.55 -11.80
C ASP A 64 4.03 -0.14 -13.06
N GLY A 65 2.74 -0.36 -13.07
CA GLY A 65 1.85 -0.02 -14.19
C GLY A 65 2.05 -0.81 -15.48
N LYS A 66 3.03 -1.73 -15.53
CA LYS A 66 3.37 -2.49 -16.76
C LYS A 66 3.21 -4.00 -16.61
N ALA A 67 3.32 -4.51 -15.40
CA ALA A 67 3.21 -5.94 -15.15
C ALA A 67 2.44 -6.25 -13.85
N ILE A 68 1.83 -7.43 -13.83
CA ILE A 68 1.11 -8.00 -12.69
C ILE A 68 1.66 -9.39 -12.41
N SER A 69 2.00 -9.65 -11.15
CA SER A 69 2.30 -10.99 -10.66
C SER A 69 1.02 -11.81 -10.62
N ILE A 70 1.06 -13.03 -11.10
CA ILE A 70 0.05 -14.06 -10.82
C ILE A 70 0.73 -15.24 -10.14
N ALA A 71 0.13 -15.77 -9.09
CA ALA A 71 0.70 -16.86 -8.33
C ALA A 71 -0.35 -17.72 -7.65
N SER A 72 -0.12 -19.03 -7.63
CA SER A 72 -0.66 -19.91 -6.59
C SER A 72 0.30 -19.86 -5.42
N ALA A 73 -0.16 -19.34 -4.27
CA ALA A 73 0.74 -19.13 -3.13
C ALA A 73 1.29 -20.46 -2.60
N GLY A 74 2.57 -20.51 -2.38
CA GLY A 74 3.31 -21.63 -1.84
C GLY A 74 4.35 -21.14 -0.81
N PRO A 75 5.18 -22.04 -0.28
CA PRO A 75 6.13 -21.68 0.79
C PRO A 75 7.23 -20.69 0.36
N LYS A 76 7.36 -20.41 -0.95
CA LYS A 76 8.32 -19.44 -1.49
C LYS A 76 7.77 -18.00 -1.54
N GLN A 77 6.46 -17.83 -1.38
CA GLN A 77 5.82 -16.51 -1.34
C GLN A 77 5.52 -16.16 0.11
N VAL A 78 6.15 -15.09 0.58
CA VAL A 78 5.90 -14.51 1.90
C VAL A 78 5.13 -13.21 1.71
N ALA A 79 3.93 -13.13 2.25
CA ALA A 79 3.06 -11.96 2.18
C ALA A 79 2.16 -11.90 3.40
N PHE A 80 1.51 -10.75 3.61
CA PHE A 80 0.54 -10.58 4.69
C PHE A 80 -0.66 -11.53 4.50
N THR A 81 -0.80 -12.49 5.40
CA THR A 81 -1.95 -13.41 5.46
C THR A 81 -2.25 -14.15 4.14
N ALA A 82 -1.28 -14.35 3.27
CA ALA A 82 -1.45 -15.16 2.06
C ALA A 82 -1.87 -16.58 2.42
N ASN A 83 -2.73 -17.18 1.59
CA ASN A 83 -3.13 -18.58 1.73
C ASN A 83 -2.85 -19.34 0.43
N SER A 84 -2.77 -20.68 0.53
CA SER A 84 -2.52 -21.58 -0.60
C SER A 84 -3.78 -22.03 -1.35
N ASP A 85 -4.96 -21.66 -0.86
CA ASP A 85 -6.22 -22.22 -1.37
C ASP A 85 -6.74 -21.48 -2.60
N THR A 86 -6.28 -20.22 -2.80
CA THR A 86 -6.71 -19.38 -3.91
C THR A 86 -5.52 -18.72 -4.59
N PRO A 87 -5.43 -18.73 -5.92
CA PRO A 87 -4.46 -17.92 -6.65
C PRO A 87 -4.69 -16.43 -6.50
N TYR A 88 -3.60 -15.68 -6.60
CA TYR A 88 -3.57 -14.22 -6.51
C TYR A 88 -3.02 -13.59 -7.79
N GLY A 89 -3.62 -12.47 -8.18
CA GLY A 89 -3.02 -11.49 -9.07
C GLY A 89 -2.73 -10.22 -8.28
N SER A 90 -1.51 -9.71 -8.30
CA SER A 90 -1.16 -8.50 -7.57
C SER A 90 -0.11 -7.66 -8.29
N GLY A 91 -0.16 -6.36 -8.12
CA GLY A 91 0.81 -5.44 -8.69
C GLY A 91 0.57 -4.02 -8.27
N VAL A 92 1.37 -3.14 -8.82
CA VAL A 92 1.31 -1.70 -8.55
C VAL A 92 0.73 -1.00 -9.78
N LEU A 93 -0.40 -0.32 -9.61
CA LEU A 93 -0.92 0.60 -10.61
C LEU A 93 -0.12 1.90 -10.54
N ASP A 94 0.31 2.40 -11.69
CA ASP A 94 0.95 3.71 -11.81
C ASP A 94 -0.03 4.72 -12.43
N LEU A 95 -0.53 5.62 -11.62
CA LEU A 95 -1.50 6.64 -12.01
C LEU A 95 -0.84 7.96 -12.44
N SER A 96 0.50 8.02 -12.48
CA SER A 96 1.25 9.26 -12.82
C SER A 96 0.95 9.76 -14.23
N ASN A 97 0.58 8.86 -15.14
CA ASN A 97 0.23 9.18 -16.53
C ASN A 97 -1.29 9.22 -16.79
N GLY A 98 -2.11 9.17 -15.74
CA GLY A 98 -3.56 9.23 -15.83
C GLY A 98 -4.27 7.98 -15.29
N PRO A 99 -5.60 7.92 -15.48
CA PRO A 99 -6.41 6.81 -14.97
C PRO A 99 -6.03 5.45 -15.56
N MET A 100 -6.15 4.40 -14.72
CA MET A 100 -5.98 3.00 -15.12
C MET A 100 -7.32 2.26 -15.09
N VAL A 101 -7.52 1.42 -16.06
CA VAL A 101 -8.70 0.54 -16.18
C VAL A 101 -8.34 -0.87 -15.76
N ILE A 102 -9.20 -1.49 -14.96
CA ILE A 102 -9.17 -2.92 -14.65
C ILE A 102 -10.49 -3.51 -15.16
N GLU A 103 -10.40 -4.36 -16.17
CA GLU A 103 -11.58 -5.02 -16.77
C GLU A 103 -11.61 -6.47 -16.32
N LEU A 104 -12.60 -6.81 -15.47
CA LEU A 104 -12.81 -8.16 -14.98
C LEU A 104 -13.78 -8.94 -15.88
N PRO A 105 -13.50 -10.22 -16.17
CA PRO A 105 -14.49 -11.13 -16.75
C PRO A 105 -15.56 -11.47 -15.69
N PRO A 106 -16.72 -12.00 -16.09
CA PRO A 106 -17.63 -12.66 -15.18
C PRO A 106 -16.93 -13.85 -14.50
N GLY A 107 -17.20 -14.04 -13.22
CA GLY A 107 -16.64 -15.19 -12.49
C GLY A 107 -16.44 -14.93 -10.99
N PRO A 108 -15.98 -15.95 -10.27
CA PRO A 108 -15.79 -15.89 -8.83
C PRO A 108 -14.44 -15.21 -8.48
N LEU A 109 -14.33 -13.95 -8.86
CA LEU A 109 -13.18 -13.11 -8.53
C LEU A 109 -13.49 -12.22 -7.31
N ILE A 110 -12.48 -11.96 -6.51
CA ILE A 110 -12.51 -11.02 -5.39
C ILE A 110 -11.35 -10.08 -5.59
N GLY A 111 -11.61 -8.81 -5.81
CA GLY A 111 -10.58 -7.83 -6.09
C GLY A 111 -10.76 -6.56 -5.28
N LEU A 112 -9.64 -5.90 -5.01
CA LEU A 112 -9.60 -4.58 -4.38
C LEU A 112 -8.50 -3.72 -5.00
N VAL A 113 -8.67 -2.42 -4.85
CA VAL A 113 -7.60 -1.44 -5.02
C VAL A 113 -7.50 -0.63 -3.73
N ASN A 114 -6.31 -0.58 -3.17
CA ASN A 114 -5.95 0.32 -2.09
C ASN A 114 -4.88 1.30 -2.56
N ASP A 115 -4.92 2.52 -2.06
CA ASP A 115 -3.86 3.49 -2.33
C ASP A 115 -2.56 3.16 -1.56
N HIS A 116 -1.53 3.97 -1.72
CA HIS A 116 -0.24 3.77 -1.06
C HIS A 116 -0.33 3.86 0.48
N HIS A 117 -1.39 4.48 1.00
CA HIS A 117 -1.65 4.60 2.45
C HIS A 117 -2.54 3.49 3.00
N GLN A 118 -2.83 2.46 2.18
CA GLN A 118 -3.82 1.40 2.42
C GLN A 118 -5.25 1.91 2.58
N SER A 119 -5.55 3.12 2.13
CA SER A 119 -6.93 3.58 2.07
C SER A 119 -7.66 2.87 0.94
N TRP A 120 -8.89 2.46 1.22
CA TRP A 120 -9.75 1.83 0.23
C TRP A 120 -10.04 2.77 -0.94
N VAL A 121 -9.94 2.25 -2.16
CA VAL A 121 -10.25 2.97 -3.41
C VAL A 121 -11.48 2.37 -4.08
N LEU A 122 -11.50 1.06 -4.29
CA LEU A 122 -12.66 0.34 -4.81
C LEU A 122 -12.54 -1.18 -4.57
N ASP A 123 -13.69 -1.84 -4.55
CA ASP A 123 -13.80 -3.29 -4.63
C ASP A 123 -14.26 -3.73 -6.02
N MET A 124 -13.92 -4.98 -6.38
CA MET A 124 -14.21 -5.58 -7.68
C MET A 124 -14.64 -7.06 -7.53
N GLY A 125 -15.35 -7.58 -8.50
CA GLY A 125 -15.81 -8.96 -8.48
C GLY A 125 -16.95 -9.18 -7.49
N LEU A 126 -16.95 -10.31 -6.76
CA LEU A 126 -18.03 -10.69 -5.86
C LEU A 126 -18.40 -9.62 -4.81
N PRO A 127 -17.42 -8.98 -4.12
CA PRO A 127 -17.71 -7.90 -3.18
C PRO A 127 -17.95 -6.55 -3.86
N GLY A 128 -17.57 -6.41 -5.12
CA GLY A 128 -17.64 -5.15 -5.85
C GLY A 128 -19.03 -4.83 -6.40
N PRO A 129 -19.20 -3.63 -6.97
CA PRO A 129 -20.48 -3.20 -7.55
C PRO A 129 -20.90 -4.02 -8.76
N ASP A 130 -19.97 -4.74 -9.40
CA ASP A 130 -20.24 -5.68 -10.49
C ASP A 130 -20.81 -7.03 -10.00
N ALA A 131 -20.74 -7.32 -8.70
CA ALA A 131 -21.30 -8.51 -8.05
C ALA A 131 -20.93 -9.82 -8.80
N GLY A 132 -19.67 -9.93 -9.25
CA GLY A 132 -19.15 -11.06 -10.00
C GLY A 132 -19.63 -11.19 -11.45
N LYS A 133 -20.37 -10.21 -11.97
CA LYS A 133 -20.81 -10.17 -13.38
C LYS A 133 -19.72 -9.68 -14.34
N GLY A 134 -18.59 -9.25 -13.77
CA GLY A 134 -17.53 -8.59 -14.50
C GLY A 134 -17.85 -7.13 -14.84
N GLY A 135 -16.88 -6.42 -15.34
CA GLY A 135 -17.06 -5.01 -15.71
C GLY A 135 -15.74 -4.25 -15.77
N LYS A 136 -15.87 -2.97 -16.08
CA LYS A 136 -14.73 -2.05 -16.18
C LYS A 136 -14.65 -1.17 -14.94
N HIS A 137 -13.55 -1.29 -14.23
CA HIS A 137 -13.25 -0.52 -13.03
C HIS A 137 -12.19 0.51 -13.37
N LEU A 138 -12.41 1.77 -13.00
CA LEU A 138 -11.54 2.89 -13.33
C LEU A 138 -10.95 3.50 -12.07
N VAL A 139 -9.64 3.41 -11.96
CA VAL A 139 -8.87 4.03 -10.86
C VAL A 139 -8.38 5.39 -11.33
N LEU A 140 -8.86 6.43 -10.66
CA LEU A 140 -8.51 7.82 -10.95
C LEU A 140 -7.33 8.27 -10.07
N PRO A 141 -6.36 9.03 -10.63
CA PRO A 141 -5.30 9.62 -9.84
C PRO A 141 -5.80 10.72 -8.90
N PRO A 142 -4.99 11.13 -7.90
CA PRO A 142 -5.32 12.22 -7.01
C PRO A 142 -5.68 13.50 -7.78
N GLY A 143 -6.78 14.14 -7.36
CA GLY A 143 -7.21 15.42 -7.94
C GLY A 143 -7.63 15.37 -9.41
N TYR A 144 -7.89 14.21 -9.98
CA TYR A 144 -8.32 14.08 -11.38
C TYR A 144 -9.59 14.90 -11.66
N LYS A 145 -9.54 15.73 -12.70
CA LYS A 145 -10.63 16.61 -13.16
C LYS A 145 -11.11 16.28 -14.57
N GLY A 146 -10.53 15.24 -15.17
CA GLY A 146 -10.93 14.80 -16.51
C GLY A 146 -12.32 14.16 -16.52
N LYS A 147 -12.85 13.99 -17.72
CA LYS A 147 -14.16 13.35 -17.93
C LYS A 147 -14.05 11.84 -17.65
N THR A 148 -14.96 11.33 -16.84
CA THR A 148 -15.12 9.89 -16.62
C THR A 148 -16.11 9.34 -17.66
N PRO A 149 -15.72 8.35 -18.48
CA PRO A 149 -16.64 7.73 -19.42
C PRO A 149 -17.78 6.99 -18.71
N ALA A 150 -18.96 6.91 -19.34
CA ALA A 150 -20.05 6.09 -18.84
C ALA A 150 -19.70 4.59 -18.87
N GLY A 151 -20.29 3.80 -17.98
CA GLY A 151 -20.13 2.35 -17.94
C GLY A 151 -18.90 1.85 -17.19
N TYR A 152 -18.24 2.74 -16.44
CA TYR A 152 -17.15 2.36 -15.54
C TYR A 152 -17.57 2.50 -14.07
N TYR A 153 -17.20 1.52 -13.24
CA TYR A 153 -17.18 1.68 -11.79
C TYR A 153 -15.92 2.46 -11.42
N THR A 154 -16.04 3.54 -10.67
CA THR A 154 -14.91 4.45 -10.45
C THR A 154 -14.51 4.55 -8.98
N GLY A 155 -13.20 4.58 -8.73
CA GLY A 155 -12.62 4.94 -7.46
C GLY A 155 -11.49 5.95 -7.65
N GLN A 156 -11.34 6.88 -6.71
CA GLN A 156 -10.28 7.89 -6.75
C GLN A 156 -9.23 7.59 -5.70
N SER A 157 -7.99 7.37 -6.15
CA SER A 157 -6.84 7.19 -5.28
C SER A 157 -6.39 8.53 -4.68
N GLN A 158 -5.82 8.49 -3.49
CA GLN A 158 -5.16 9.63 -2.85
C GLN A 158 -3.65 9.66 -3.13
N SER A 159 -3.11 8.61 -3.76
CA SER A 159 -1.71 8.48 -4.14
C SER A 159 -1.56 8.14 -5.62
N MET A 160 -0.38 8.40 -6.19
CA MET A 160 -0.06 8.07 -7.58
C MET A 160 0.22 6.60 -7.80
N LYS A 161 0.62 5.89 -6.74
CA LYS A 161 0.78 4.44 -6.74
C LYS A 161 -0.36 3.79 -5.96
N ALA A 162 -0.91 2.71 -6.49
CA ALA A 162 -1.97 1.96 -5.82
C ALA A 162 -1.73 0.45 -5.95
N LEU A 163 -2.02 -0.28 -4.88
CA LEU A 163 -2.04 -1.73 -4.88
C LEU A 163 -3.30 -2.22 -5.59
N VAL A 164 -3.14 -3.06 -6.59
CA VAL A 164 -4.22 -3.93 -7.07
C VAL A 164 -3.98 -5.34 -6.57
N ALA A 165 -4.96 -5.94 -5.95
CA ALA A 165 -4.94 -7.35 -5.53
C ALA A 165 -6.24 -8.03 -5.93
N ILE A 166 -6.13 -9.16 -6.60
CA ILE A 166 -7.26 -9.94 -7.09
C ILE A 166 -7.04 -11.39 -6.72
N ARG A 167 -8.06 -12.02 -6.18
CA ARG A 167 -8.07 -13.43 -5.84
C ARG A 167 -9.06 -14.14 -6.75
N ALA A 168 -8.66 -15.25 -7.35
CA ALA A 168 -9.54 -16.12 -8.11
C ALA A 168 -9.92 -17.33 -7.24
N LEU A 169 -11.22 -17.52 -7.00
CA LEU A 169 -11.71 -18.68 -6.27
C LEU A 169 -11.72 -19.89 -7.21
N PRO A 170 -11.11 -21.04 -6.82
CA PRO A 170 -11.07 -22.24 -7.65
C PRO A 170 -12.35 -23.07 -7.48
N PRO A 171 -13.34 -23.00 -8.39
CA PRO A 171 -14.52 -23.84 -8.30
C PRO A 171 -14.16 -25.33 -8.28
N GLY A 172 -14.68 -26.08 -7.30
CA GLY A 172 -14.36 -27.49 -7.15
C GLY A 172 -12.87 -27.80 -6.93
N GLY A 173 -12.07 -26.83 -6.44
CA GLY A 173 -10.65 -26.98 -6.22
C GLY A 173 -9.78 -26.86 -7.48
N ASN A 174 -10.33 -26.41 -8.61
CA ASN A 174 -9.59 -26.23 -9.86
C ASN A 174 -8.68 -24.99 -9.83
N VAL A 175 -7.51 -25.13 -9.22
CA VAL A 175 -6.51 -24.04 -9.12
C VAL A 175 -6.01 -23.60 -10.50
N ALA A 176 -5.82 -24.53 -11.44
CA ALA A 176 -5.36 -24.19 -12.81
C ALA A 176 -6.37 -23.30 -13.52
N GLY A 177 -7.66 -23.63 -13.44
CA GLY A 177 -8.72 -22.80 -14.01
C GLY A 177 -8.83 -21.41 -13.34
N ALA A 178 -8.56 -21.32 -12.04
CA ALA A 178 -8.49 -20.04 -11.34
C ALA A 178 -7.29 -19.19 -11.80
N MET A 179 -6.12 -19.82 -12.01
CA MET A 179 -4.95 -19.14 -12.60
C MET A 179 -5.24 -18.64 -14.02
N ASP A 180 -5.95 -19.42 -14.82
CA ASP A 180 -6.35 -19.01 -16.17
C ASP A 180 -7.34 -17.84 -16.13
N ALA A 181 -8.28 -17.83 -15.19
CA ALA A 181 -9.19 -16.70 -14.98
C ALA A 181 -8.41 -15.40 -14.68
N LEU A 182 -7.36 -15.44 -13.86
CA LEU A 182 -6.50 -14.29 -13.61
C LEU A 182 -5.86 -13.75 -14.89
N ARG A 183 -5.45 -14.62 -15.82
CA ARG A 183 -4.84 -14.22 -17.11
C ARG A 183 -5.82 -13.55 -18.07
N THR A 184 -7.13 -13.66 -17.86
CA THR A 184 -8.15 -13.02 -18.70
C THR A 184 -8.50 -11.59 -18.25
N ILE A 185 -8.09 -11.19 -17.06
CA ILE A 185 -8.26 -9.82 -16.57
C ILE A 185 -7.46 -8.88 -17.49
N LYS A 186 -8.00 -7.71 -17.80
CA LYS A 186 -7.27 -6.72 -18.60
C LYS A 186 -7.00 -5.48 -17.74
N ILE A 187 -5.75 -5.06 -17.73
CA ILE A 187 -5.34 -3.81 -17.05
C ILE A 187 -4.61 -2.94 -18.07
N TYR A 188 -5.04 -1.69 -18.21
CA TYR A 188 -4.50 -0.78 -19.21
C TYR A 188 -4.79 0.68 -18.86
N PRO A 189 -4.00 1.65 -19.38
CA PRO A 189 -4.31 3.08 -19.26
C PRO A 189 -5.62 3.45 -19.96
N LEU A 190 -6.44 4.30 -19.33
CA LEU A 190 -7.68 4.79 -19.96
C LEU A 190 -7.42 5.43 -21.31
N SER A 191 -6.28 6.10 -21.50
CA SER A 191 -5.88 6.72 -22.76
C SER A 191 -5.74 5.73 -23.92
N SER A 192 -5.51 4.46 -23.64
CA SER A 192 -5.44 3.39 -24.65
C SER A 192 -6.73 2.57 -24.80
N ALA A 193 -7.85 2.98 -24.20
CA ALA A 193 -9.08 2.17 -24.14
C ALA A 193 -9.66 1.77 -25.51
N ALA A 194 -9.38 2.53 -26.58
CA ALA A 194 -9.77 2.18 -27.95
C ALA A 194 -8.91 1.06 -28.55
N ASN A 195 -7.66 0.93 -28.13
CA ASN A 195 -6.73 -0.15 -28.50
C ASN A 195 -5.87 -0.46 -27.28
N PRO A 196 -6.35 -1.29 -26.34
CA PRO A 196 -5.74 -1.45 -25.04
C PRO A 196 -4.32 -1.99 -25.09
N GLN A 197 -3.38 -1.24 -24.53
CA GLN A 197 -2.04 -1.69 -24.23
C GLN A 197 -2.08 -2.40 -22.87
N LEU A 198 -2.25 -3.73 -22.91
CA LEU A 198 -2.41 -4.53 -21.70
C LEU A 198 -1.09 -4.64 -20.92
N VAL A 199 -1.20 -4.65 -19.60
CA VAL A 199 -0.07 -5.04 -18.74
C VAL A 199 0.33 -6.51 -18.98
N GLN A 200 1.57 -6.85 -18.68
CA GLN A 200 2.06 -8.21 -18.76
C GLN A 200 1.71 -9.01 -17.51
N TYR A 201 1.40 -10.30 -17.68
CA TYR A 201 1.21 -11.23 -16.58
C TYR A 201 2.46 -12.08 -16.41
N VAL A 202 3.03 -12.04 -15.22
CA VAL A 202 4.23 -12.81 -14.87
C VAL A 202 3.84 -13.84 -13.83
N ASP A 203 4.01 -15.12 -14.16
CA ASP A 203 3.80 -16.20 -13.19
C ASP A 203 4.97 -16.23 -12.19
N THR A 204 4.65 -15.99 -10.94
CA THR A 204 5.63 -15.95 -9.85
C THR A 204 5.46 -17.11 -8.87
N THR A 205 4.65 -18.12 -9.19
CA THR A 205 4.35 -19.28 -8.32
C THR A 205 5.60 -19.95 -7.76
N ASN A 206 6.68 -20.04 -8.57
CA ASN A 206 7.92 -20.67 -8.16
C ASN A 206 9.05 -19.69 -7.82
N LYS A 207 8.77 -18.39 -7.80
CA LYS A 207 9.75 -17.37 -7.42
C LYS A 207 9.71 -17.14 -5.90
N GLU A 208 10.87 -16.92 -5.32
CA GLU A 208 10.96 -16.44 -3.95
C GLU A 208 10.56 -14.96 -3.93
N MET A 209 9.52 -14.65 -3.18
CA MET A 209 9.02 -13.30 -3.02
C MET A 209 8.75 -13.03 -1.54
N ASP A 210 9.36 -11.97 -1.02
CA ASP A 210 9.05 -11.46 0.30
C ASP A 210 8.44 -10.05 0.18
N ALA A 211 7.14 -9.96 0.41
CA ALA A 211 6.39 -8.71 0.44
C ALA A 211 6.13 -8.22 1.88
N THR A 212 6.90 -8.71 2.85
CA THR A 212 6.69 -8.35 4.25
C THR A 212 7.75 -7.42 4.82
N LEU A 213 8.83 -7.15 4.18
CA LEU A 213 10.02 -6.34 4.57
C LEU A 213 9.78 -5.26 5.65
N LEU A 214 9.22 -5.68 6.80
CA LEU A 214 8.71 -4.82 7.88
C LEU A 214 9.54 -4.91 9.16
N ARG A 215 10.75 -5.42 9.05
CA ARG A 215 11.63 -5.54 10.21
C ARG A 215 12.41 -4.25 10.39
N TRP A 216 11.72 -3.27 11.00
CA TRP A 216 12.21 -1.89 11.15
C TRP A 216 12.74 -1.60 12.55
N GLU A 217 12.62 -2.53 13.51
CA GLU A 217 12.81 -2.28 14.93
C GLU A 217 14.24 -1.89 15.29
N ASP A 218 15.22 -2.41 14.57
CA ASP A 218 16.64 -2.26 14.88
C ASP A 218 17.34 -1.22 14.01
N ASN A 219 16.61 -0.44 13.20
CA ASN A 219 17.24 0.43 12.23
C ASN A 219 16.37 1.63 11.83
N ILE A 220 16.96 2.55 11.08
CA ILE A 220 16.29 3.78 10.61
C ILE A 220 15.49 3.58 9.30
N GLN A 221 15.44 2.40 8.73
CA GLN A 221 14.87 2.17 7.39
C GLN A 221 13.40 2.58 7.29
N PHE A 222 12.60 2.37 8.35
CA PHE A 222 11.21 2.83 8.37
C PHE A 222 11.09 4.30 7.97
N TRP A 223 11.88 5.16 8.61
CA TRP A 223 11.86 6.61 8.39
C TRP A 223 12.38 7.00 7.02
N GLN A 224 13.41 6.29 6.54
CA GLN A 224 13.95 6.49 5.20
C GLN A 224 12.95 6.10 4.10
N VAL A 225 12.24 4.97 4.28
CA VAL A 225 11.18 4.55 3.37
C VAL A 225 10.03 5.53 3.42
N LEU A 226 9.57 5.91 4.61
CA LEU A 226 8.51 6.90 4.79
C LEU A 226 8.85 8.20 4.08
N HIS A 227 10.06 8.74 4.31
CA HIS A 227 10.51 9.98 3.68
C HIS A 227 10.49 9.91 2.15
N ARG A 228 10.95 8.79 1.56
CA ARG A 228 10.86 8.60 0.10
C ARG A 228 9.41 8.60 -0.39
N VAL A 229 8.52 7.88 0.29
CA VAL A 229 7.11 7.79 -0.11
C VAL A 229 6.42 9.15 -0.01
N ILE A 230 6.51 9.86 1.12
CA ILE A 230 5.87 11.17 1.26
C ILE A 230 6.47 12.22 0.33
N SER A 231 7.73 12.07 -0.06
CA SER A 231 8.37 12.97 -1.05
C SER A 231 7.85 12.73 -2.46
N ALA A 232 7.56 11.49 -2.82
CA ALA A 232 7.06 11.11 -4.14
C ALA A 232 5.55 11.32 -4.30
N GLU A 233 4.77 11.00 -3.27
CA GLU A 233 3.31 11.03 -3.33
C GLU A 233 2.74 12.43 -3.04
N PRO A 234 1.55 12.78 -3.57
CA PRO A 234 0.87 14.02 -3.24
C PRO A 234 0.54 14.13 -1.75
N LEU A 235 0.43 15.37 -1.27
CA LEU A 235 -0.09 15.62 0.08
C LEU A 235 -1.58 15.26 0.13
N VAL A 236 -1.95 14.45 1.10
CA VAL A 236 -3.33 14.08 1.40
C VAL A 236 -3.88 15.08 2.42
N PRO A 237 -4.91 15.88 2.10
CA PRO A 237 -5.38 16.95 3.00
C PRO A 237 -5.72 16.49 4.42
N GLN A 238 -6.35 15.32 4.57
CA GLN A 238 -6.68 14.77 5.89
C GLN A 238 -5.45 14.29 6.70
N PHE A 239 -4.27 14.22 6.09
CA PHE A 239 -3.02 13.81 6.75
C PHE A 239 -2.10 14.98 7.10
N LEU A 240 -2.52 16.22 6.85
CA LEU A 240 -1.68 17.41 7.06
C LEU A 240 -1.19 17.55 8.50
N SER A 241 -2.01 17.22 9.51
CA SER A 241 -1.59 17.22 10.91
C SER A 241 -0.48 16.19 11.18
N MET A 242 -0.52 15.05 10.50
CA MET A 242 0.50 14.00 10.64
C MET A 242 1.78 14.36 9.89
N HIS A 243 1.68 15.09 8.78
CA HIS A 243 2.86 15.71 8.15
C HIS A 243 3.49 16.77 9.05
N GLY A 244 2.67 17.56 9.78
CA GLY A 244 3.17 18.49 10.80
C GLY A 244 3.96 17.78 11.89
N LEU A 245 3.48 16.64 12.39
CA LEU A 245 4.22 15.81 13.34
C LEU A 245 5.57 15.31 12.80
N LEU A 246 5.62 14.92 11.52
CA LEU A 246 6.88 14.54 10.87
C LEU A 246 7.85 15.71 10.75
N SER A 247 7.34 16.90 10.46
CA SER A 247 8.15 18.13 10.36
C SER A 247 8.87 18.45 11.67
N GLU A 248 8.20 18.26 12.81
CA GLU A 248 8.81 18.40 14.14
C GLU A 248 9.95 17.39 14.39
N LEU A 249 9.91 16.25 13.72
CA LEU A 249 10.96 15.22 13.74
C LEU A 249 12.03 15.44 12.66
N GLY A 250 11.98 16.56 11.93
CA GLY A 250 12.91 16.87 10.83
C GLY A 250 12.62 16.12 9.54
N ILE A 251 11.46 15.48 9.40
CA ILE A 251 11.07 14.73 8.20
C ILE A 251 10.06 15.56 7.40
N GLU A 252 10.49 16.13 6.30
CA GLU A 252 9.66 16.98 5.47
C GLU A 252 9.67 16.53 3.99
N LYS A 253 8.50 16.64 3.35
CA LYS A 253 8.35 16.33 1.94
C LYS A 253 9.31 17.14 1.08
N GLY A 254 10.14 16.44 0.26
CA GLY A 254 11.03 17.05 -0.72
C GLY A 254 12.26 17.76 -0.12
N LYS A 255 12.50 17.64 1.20
CA LYS A 255 13.76 18.06 1.81
C LYS A 255 14.69 16.85 1.97
N PRO A 256 16.02 17.06 1.94
CA PRO A 256 16.99 15.97 2.15
C PRO A 256 16.94 15.42 3.56
#